data_a6a134fdb725120a9cdb9638a84c954f
#
_entry.id   a6a134fdb725120a9cdb9638a84c954f
#
_cell.length_a   1.000
_cell.length_b   1.000
_cell.length_c   1.000
_cell.angle_alpha   90.00
_cell.angle_beta   90.00
_cell.angle_gamma   90.00
#
_symmetry.space_group_name_H-M   'P 1'
#
loop_
_entity.id
_entity.type
_entity.pdbx_description
1 polymer ?
#
loop_
_entity_poly.entity_id
_entity_poly.type
_entity_poly.pdbx_seq_one_letter_code
_entity_poly.pdbx_strand_id
1 'polypeptide(L)'
;MESKYDKVAYPENAYLHSDSEQEEFGTGVYPGVSIISRKYKHEDTIKIACFKVKRKFSRIAIAGVILALLLLIIAIVIISTSQRKGSEEKEMLHNSNNKAYGLFFQPDVGDNPLINFSPQNKYSMNPYIHNLDFHMHDYNGYSYDKDPYMKCKNGETVPEGKVCVQKIETFGSQCTHLGNYGYLQGRPCVLLTLRLRPDDVPENFPKDSKVGKLLNDTWSPNHIGLKCEGETEDDKKHIGPDRWYAPLHNKDHPTMREKPIQNFPETGFNLTYFPQKNPDKYIAPSVMVQFNTIMTNHVIRIKCVAWVANPVQGENPEESEIYTAKFRLLVT
;
A
#
# COMPACT_ATOMS: atom_id res chain seq x y z
N MET A 1 -2.61 -12.69 -49.70
CA MET A 1 -1.89 -13.47 -48.69
C MET A 1 -2.62 -13.22 -47.38
N GLU A 2 -3.57 -14.10 -47.08
CA GLU A 2 -4.37 -14.04 -45.86
C GLU A 2 -3.62 -14.74 -44.73
N SER A 3 -3.40 -14.05 -43.63
CA SER A 3 -2.81 -14.61 -42.41
C SER A 3 -3.92 -15.15 -41.53
N LYS A 4 -3.96 -16.46 -41.36
CA LYS A 4 -4.78 -17.20 -40.42
C LYS A 4 -4.29 -16.89 -38.99
N TYR A 5 -5.12 -16.26 -38.19
CA TYR A 5 -4.97 -16.23 -36.72
C TYR A 5 -5.78 -17.37 -36.14
N ASP A 6 -5.10 -18.35 -35.58
CA ASP A 6 -5.71 -19.43 -34.82
C ASP A 6 -6.23 -18.87 -33.50
N LYS A 7 -7.54 -19.09 -33.26
CA LYS A 7 -8.22 -18.78 -32.00
C LYS A 7 -7.77 -19.78 -30.93
N VAL A 8 -7.05 -19.32 -29.95
CA VAL A 8 -6.81 -20.07 -28.73
C VAL A 8 -8.08 -20.03 -27.87
N ALA A 9 -8.75 -21.18 -27.77
CA ALA A 9 -9.90 -21.35 -26.89
C ALA A 9 -9.41 -21.54 -25.45
N TYR A 10 -9.90 -20.71 -24.55
CA TYR A 10 -9.77 -20.93 -23.10
C TYR A 10 -10.83 -21.92 -22.65
N PRO A 11 -10.50 -22.91 -21.81
CA PRO A 11 -11.52 -23.78 -21.25
C PRO A 11 -12.30 -23.03 -20.17
N GLU A 12 -13.60 -22.92 -20.37
CA GLU A 12 -14.59 -22.58 -19.35
C GLU A 12 -14.71 -23.73 -18.35
N ASN A 13 -14.90 -23.33 -17.09
CA ASN A 13 -15.43 -24.12 -15.97
C ASN A 13 -14.52 -25.14 -15.28
N ALA A 14 -14.00 -24.70 -14.14
CA ALA A 14 -13.80 -25.56 -12.99
C ALA A 14 -14.41 -24.89 -11.73
N TYR A 15 -15.74 -25.00 -11.60
CA TYR A 15 -16.41 -24.81 -10.31
C TYR A 15 -16.18 -26.07 -9.48
N LEU A 16 -15.39 -25.95 -8.43
CA LEU A 16 -15.31 -26.97 -7.39
C LEU A 16 -16.55 -26.87 -6.52
N HIS A 17 -17.45 -27.84 -6.68
CA HIS A 17 -18.49 -28.16 -5.71
C HIS A 17 -17.81 -28.70 -4.45
N SER A 18 -17.98 -28.01 -3.33
CA SER A 18 -17.72 -28.57 -2.01
C SER A 18 -19.00 -29.24 -1.54
N ASP A 19 -19.04 -30.57 -1.63
CA ASP A 19 -20.08 -31.39 -0.98
C ASP A 19 -19.86 -31.29 0.53
N SER A 20 -20.85 -30.73 1.20
CA SER A 20 -20.98 -30.79 2.65
C SER A 20 -21.62 -32.14 3.00
N GLU A 21 -20.82 -33.11 3.45
CA GLU A 21 -21.33 -34.31 4.08
C GLU A 21 -21.95 -33.96 5.45
N GLN A 22 -23.27 -34.08 5.54
CA GLN A 22 -24.01 -34.12 6.82
C GLN A 22 -23.89 -35.53 7.39
N GLU A 23 -23.13 -35.68 8.46
CA GLU A 23 -23.19 -36.90 9.29
C GLU A 23 -24.47 -36.87 10.11
N GLU A 24 -25.37 -37.80 9.78
CA GLU A 24 -26.53 -38.19 10.60
C GLU A 24 -26.04 -38.88 11.87
N PHE A 25 -26.32 -38.29 13.03
CA PHE A 25 -26.14 -38.91 14.33
C PHE A 25 -27.29 -39.91 14.57
N GLY A 26 -26.98 -41.20 14.37
CA GLY A 26 -27.86 -42.30 14.76
C GLY A 26 -27.96 -42.44 16.26
N THR A 27 -29.19 -42.37 16.79
CA THR A 27 -29.55 -42.69 18.18
C THR A 27 -29.45 -44.19 18.44
N GLY A 28 -28.33 -44.61 19.00
CA GLY A 28 -28.17 -45.98 19.53
C GLY A 28 -28.56 -46.04 21.01
N VAL A 29 -29.68 -46.68 21.30
CA VAL A 29 -30.09 -47.01 22.67
C VAL A 29 -29.31 -48.25 23.14
N TYR A 30 -28.49 -48.12 24.17
CA TYR A 30 -27.91 -49.23 24.90
C TYR A 30 -28.53 -49.33 26.29
N PRO A 31 -29.07 -50.55 26.68
CA PRO A 31 -29.63 -50.78 28.01
C PRO A 31 -28.56 -51.22 29.00
N GLY A 32 -28.60 -50.63 30.18
CA GLY A 32 -28.16 -51.27 31.41
C GLY A 32 -26.70 -51.03 31.84
N VAL A 33 -26.46 -49.92 32.53
CA VAL A 33 -25.36 -49.83 33.51
C VAL A 33 -25.92 -49.21 34.79
N SER A 34 -25.99 -50.01 35.85
CA SER A 34 -26.36 -49.58 37.21
C SER A 34 -25.22 -48.73 37.82
N ILE A 35 -25.49 -47.49 38.09
CA ILE A 35 -24.54 -46.61 38.77
C ILE A 35 -24.63 -46.83 40.27
N ILE A 36 -23.59 -47.46 40.84
CA ILE A 36 -23.37 -47.48 42.28
C ILE A 36 -22.80 -46.14 42.73
N SER A 37 -23.63 -45.33 43.38
CA SER A 37 -23.21 -44.10 43.96
C SER A 37 -22.44 -44.34 45.24
N ARG A 38 -21.11 -44.25 45.22
CA ARG A 38 -20.28 -44.15 46.43
C ARG A 38 -20.30 -42.73 46.95
N LYS A 39 -20.92 -42.50 48.10
CA LYS A 39 -20.82 -41.30 48.89
C LYS A 39 -19.39 -41.17 49.41
N TYR A 40 -18.61 -40.26 48.84
CA TYR A 40 -17.35 -39.80 49.44
C TYR A 40 -17.65 -38.72 50.50
N LYS A 41 -17.31 -39.02 51.74
CA LYS A 41 -17.32 -38.07 52.84
C LYS A 41 -16.06 -37.24 52.76
N HIS A 42 -16.21 -35.98 52.43
CA HIS A 42 -15.11 -35.03 52.32
C HIS A 42 -14.86 -34.44 53.73
N GLU A 43 -13.77 -34.84 54.33
CA GLU A 43 -13.16 -34.10 55.47
C GLU A 43 -11.87 -33.45 54.95
N ASP A 44 -11.99 -32.22 54.52
CA ASP A 44 -10.83 -31.40 54.16
C ASP A 44 -10.37 -30.61 55.38
N THR A 45 -9.45 -31.17 56.13
CA THR A 45 -8.61 -30.36 57.02
C THR A 45 -7.39 -29.87 56.27
N ILE A 46 -7.45 -28.61 55.84
CA ILE A 46 -6.29 -27.90 55.30
C ILE A 46 -5.38 -27.56 56.50
N LYS A 47 -4.35 -28.37 56.71
CA LYS A 47 -3.27 -28.04 57.64
C LYS A 47 -2.33 -27.07 56.93
N ILE A 48 -2.50 -25.78 57.13
CA ILE A 48 -1.51 -24.76 56.75
C ILE A 48 -0.33 -24.90 57.72
N ALA A 49 0.78 -25.43 57.21
CA ALA A 49 2.01 -25.52 57.97
C ALA A 49 2.52 -24.11 58.28
N CYS A 50 2.39 -23.72 59.54
CA CYS A 50 2.97 -22.47 60.06
C CYS A 50 4.50 -22.58 60.12
N PHE A 51 5.15 -22.14 59.04
CA PHE A 51 6.59 -21.85 59.08
C PHE A 51 6.84 -20.61 59.95
N LYS A 52 7.44 -20.78 61.12
CA LYS A 52 7.98 -19.68 61.93
C LYS A 52 9.22 -19.12 61.23
N VAL A 53 8.99 -18.22 60.24
CA VAL A 53 10.09 -17.50 59.59
C VAL A 53 10.59 -16.39 60.51
N LYS A 54 11.90 -16.39 60.84
CA LYS A 54 12.52 -15.33 61.65
C LYS A 54 12.26 -13.98 61.00
N ARG A 55 11.72 -12.99 61.76
CA ARG A 55 11.27 -11.67 61.32
C ARG A 55 12.24 -10.90 60.39
N LYS A 56 13.56 -11.17 60.47
CA LYS A 56 14.56 -10.54 59.60
C LYS A 56 14.58 -11.09 58.15
N PHE A 57 14.32 -12.39 57.96
CA PHE A 57 14.24 -13.01 56.62
C PHE A 57 12.95 -12.62 55.90
N SER A 58 11.87 -12.39 56.60
CA SER A 58 10.58 -11.98 56.03
C SER A 58 10.67 -10.63 55.25
N ARG A 59 11.41 -9.66 55.80
CA ARG A 59 11.52 -8.33 55.15
C ARG A 59 12.31 -8.38 53.83
N ILE A 60 13.37 -9.18 53.76
CA ILE A 60 14.18 -9.35 52.56
C ILE A 60 13.39 -10.12 51.50
N ALA A 61 12.67 -11.18 51.91
CA ALA A 61 11.81 -11.94 51.01
C ALA A 61 10.67 -11.08 50.43
N ILE A 62 10.02 -10.25 51.25
CA ILE A 62 8.96 -9.34 50.79
C ILE A 62 9.53 -8.29 49.84
N ALA A 63 10.69 -7.69 50.17
CA ALA A 63 11.34 -6.73 49.27
C ALA A 63 11.73 -7.36 47.90
N GLY A 64 12.20 -8.61 47.91
CA GLY A 64 12.49 -9.36 46.68
C GLY A 64 11.26 -9.64 45.81
N VAL A 65 10.14 -10.01 46.47
CA VAL A 65 8.87 -10.22 45.74
C VAL A 65 8.32 -8.92 45.14
N ILE A 66 8.40 -7.81 45.89
CA ILE A 66 7.97 -6.48 45.39
C ILE A 66 8.83 -6.06 44.22
N LEU A 67 10.14 -6.24 44.29
CA LEU A 67 11.04 -5.91 43.18
C LEU A 67 10.75 -6.78 41.94
N ALA A 68 10.51 -8.07 42.09
CA ALA A 68 10.15 -8.97 41.02
C ALA A 68 8.82 -8.55 40.35
N LEU A 69 7.80 -8.17 41.15
CA LEU A 69 6.52 -7.68 40.63
C LEU A 69 6.69 -6.36 39.86
N LEU A 70 7.51 -5.44 40.37
CA LEU A 70 7.79 -4.18 39.68
C LEU A 70 8.48 -4.42 38.34
N LEU A 71 9.46 -5.31 38.25
CA LEU A 71 10.13 -5.68 37.00
C LEU A 71 9.16 -6.33 36.02
N LEU A 72 8.25 -7.16 36.51
CA LEU A 72 7.24 -7.81 35.68
C LEU A 72 6.23 -6.78 35.13
N ILE A 73 5.81 -5.81 35.92
CA ILE A 73 4.95 -4.70 35.47
C ILE A 73 5.66 -3.86 34.40
N ILE A 74 6.94 -3.51 34.63
CA ILE A 74 7.74 -2.77 33.64
C ILE A 74 7.86 -3.56 32.32
N ALA A 75 8.13 -4.86 32.39
CA ALA A 75 8.19 -5.70 31.20
C ALA A 75 6.86 -5.75 30.44
N ILE A 76 5.73 -5.88 31.17
CA ILE A 76 4.39 -5.86 30.56
C ILE A 76 4.12 -4.50 29.91
N VAL A 77 4.48 -3.38 30.54
CA VAL A 77 4.31 -2.04 29.97
C VAL A 77 5.15 -1.86 28.73
N ILE A 78 6.41 -2.31 28.72
CA ILE A 78 7.28 -2.24 27.54
C ILE A 78 6.72 -3.08 26.39
N ILE A 79 6.27 -4.31 26.66
CA ILE A 79 5.68 -5.19 25.66
C ILE A 79 4.38 -4.59 25.11
N SER A 80 3.49 -4.08 25.98
CA SER A 80 2.21 -3.51 25.56
C SER A 80 2.39 -2.20 24.78
N THR A 81 3.36 -1.34 25.14
CA THR A 81 3.66 -0.12 24.38
C THR A 81 4.31 -0.44 23.02
N SER A 82 5.16 -1.47 22.97
CA SER A 82 5.76 -1.94 21.69
C SER A 82 4.70 -2.55 20.77
N GLN A 83 3.78 -3.36 21.30
CA GLN A 83 2.68 -3.93 20.52
C GLN A 83 1.69 -2.85 20.05
N ARG A 84 1.39 -1.86 20.92
CA ARG A 84 0.48 -0.75 20.58
C ARG A 84 1.04 0.10 19.45
N LYS A 85 2.35 0.40 19.51
CA LYS A 85 3.04 1.14 18.43
C LYS A 85 3.01 0.38 17.09
N GLY A 86 3.23 -0.94 17.11
CA GLY A 86 3.12 -1.78 15.90
C GLY A 86 1.68 -1.95 15.39
N SER A 87 0.68 -1.87 16.27
CA SER A 87 -0.74 -1.93 15.91
C SER A 87 -1.22 -0.59 15.31
N GLU A 88 -0.85 0.53 15.92
CA GLU A 88 -1.18 1.88 15.38
C GLU A 88 -0.51 2.13 14.04
N GLU A 89 0.72 1.66 13.83
CA GLU A 89 1.40 1.74 12.53
C GLU A 89 0.70 0.87 11.47
N LYS A 90 0.25 -0.34 11.81
CA LYS A 90 -0.52 -1.21 10.92
C LYS A 90 -1.90 -0.61 10.59
N GLU A 91 -2.57 -0.04 11.57
CA GLU A 91 -3.90 0.56 11.40
C GLU A 91 -3.84 1.83 10.55
N MET A 92 -2.82 2.68 10.74
CA MET A 92 -2.61 3.85 9.88
C MET A 92 -2.29 3.48 8.43
N LEU A 93 -1.47 2.46 8.20
CA LEU A 93 -1.11 1.99 6.86
C LEU A 93 -2.29 1.31 6.15
N HIS A 94 -3.08 0.52 6.87
CA HIS A 94 -4.26 -0.15 6.31
C HIS A 94 -5.43 0.83 6.10
N ASN A 95 -5.59 1.81 6.99
CA ASN A 95 -6.68 2.78 6.93
C ASN A 95 -6.52 3.80 5.79
N SER A 96 -5.29 4.00 5.26
CA SER A 96 -5.08 4.89 4.12
C SER A 96 -5.79 4.38 2.85
N ASN A 97 -5.90 3.07 2.66
CA ASN A 97 -6.55 2.46 1.48
C ASN A 97 -8.07 2.22 1.65
N ASN A 98 -8.59 2.29 2.89
CA ASN A 98 -10.03 2.18 3.16
C ASN A 98 -10.78 3.51 3.05
N LYS A 99 -10.09 4.63 2.81
CA LYS A 99 -10.73 5.93 2.56
C LYS A 99 -11.37 5.93 1.17
N ALA A 100 -12.55 6.53 1.05
CA ALA A 100 -13.19 6.71 -0.25
C ALA A 100 -12.41 7.70 -1.15
N TYR A 101 -11.68 8.64 -0.53
CA TYR A 101 -10.96 9.75 -1.18
C TYR A 101 -9.56 9.89 -0.60
N GLY A 102 -8.62 10.34 -1.42
CA GLY A 102 -7.23 10.54 -1.04
C GLY A 102 -6.25 10.04 -2.09
N LEU A 103 -5.00 9.84 -1.67
CA LEU A 103 -3.96 9.24 -2.49
C LEU A 103 -3.84 7.75 -2.15
N PHE A 104 -3.97 6.90 -3.16
CA PHE A 104 -3.91 5.45 -3.06
C PHE A 104 -2.71 4.91 -3.82
N PHE A 105 -2.14 3.81 -3.36
CA PHE A 105 -1.07 3.13 -4.07
C PHE A 105 -1.46 1.71 -4.48
N GLN A 106 -0.86 1.23 -5.54
CA GLN A 106 -0.91 -0.16 -5.99
C GLN A 106 0.51 -0.55 -6.48
N PRO A 107 0.94 -1.79 -6.25
CA PRO A 107 0.16 -2.93 -5.77
C PRO A 107 0.02 -2.94 -4.25
N ASP A 108 -1.20 -3.09 -3.78
CA ASP A 108 -1.54 -3.33 -2.38
C ASP A 108 -2.06 -4.78 -2.27
N VAL A 109 -1.17 -5.69 -1.88
CA VAL A 109 -1.44 -7.13 -1.86
C VAL A 109 -1.38 -7.64 -0.42
N GLY A 110 -2.53 -8.11 0.07
CA GLY A 110 -2.68 -8.65 1.43
C GLY A 110 -2.85 -7.58 2.50
N ASP A 111 -2.74 -7.98 3.76
CA ASP A 111 -3.01 -7.11 4.92
C ASP A 111 -1.84 -6.21 5.30
N ASN A 112 -0.77 -6.22 4.52
CA ASN A 112 0.46 -5.50 4.84
C ASN A 112 0.94 -4.71 3.62
N PRO A 113 1.10 -3.37 3.72
CA PRO A 113 1.57 -2.52 2.64
C PRO A 113 3.08 -2.69 2.36
N LEU A 114 3.59 -3.91 2.42
CA LEU A 114 4.97 -4.28 2.11
C LEU A 114 5.05 -4.95 0.73
N ILE A 115 5.70 -4.28 -0.20
CA ILE A 115 6.08 -4.85 -1.50
C ILE A 115 7.43 -5.54 -1.31
N ASN A 116 7.41 -6.88 -1.18
CA ASN A 116 8.59 -7.71 -0.95
C ASN A 116 8.79 -8.69 -2.10
N PHE A 117 9.90 -8.56 -2.83
CA PHE A 117 10.17 -9.42 -3.97
C PHE A 117 11.67 -9.59 -4.22
N SER A 118 12.00 -10.65 -4.97
CA SER A 118 13.34 -10.92 -5.50
C SER A 118 13.31 -10.93 -7.03
N PRO A 119 14.13 -10.12 -7.71
CA PRO A 119 14.21 -10.13 -9.18
C PRO A 119 14.60 -11.49 -9.76
N GLN A 120 15.28 -12.35 -8.97
CA GLN A 120 15.67 -13.70 -9.36
C GLN A 120 14.55 -14.72 -9.20
N ASN A 121 13.47 -14.38 -8.45
CA ASN A 121 12.35 -15.26 -8.18
C ASN A 121 11.04 -14.69 -8.74
N LYS A 122 10.64 -15.17 -9.93
CA LYS A 122 9.40 -14.73 -10.59
C LYS A 122 8.15 -14.93 -9.72
N TYR A 123 8.10 -15.96 -8.90
CA TYR A 123 6.93 -16.24 -8.06
C TYR A 123 6.73 -15.17 -6.99
N SER A 124 7.80 -14.55 -6.49
CA SER A 124 7.70 -13.46 -5.52
C SER A 124 7.14 -12.17 -6.12
N MET A 125 7.27 -11.97 -7.44
CA MET A 125 6.81 -10.77 -8.14
C MET A 125 5.37 -10.89 -8.66
N ASN A 126 4.93 -12.10 -8.98
CA ASN A 126 3.64 -12.34 -9.64
C ASN A 126 2.45 -11.66 -8.95
N PRO A 127 2.28 -11.70 -7.62
CA PRO A 127 1.14 -11.06 -6.97
C PRO A 127 1.08 -9.55 -7.25
N TYR A 128 2.23 -8.88 -7.28
CA TYR A 128 2.33 -7.44 -7.53
C TYR A 128 2.06 -7.09 -8.98
N ILE A 129 2.62 -7.88 -9.92
CA ILE A 129 2.39 -7.71 -11.36
C ILE A 129 0.91 -7.91 -11.69
N HIS A 130 0.27 -8.98 -11.19
CA HIS A 130 -1.14 -9.23 -11.42
C HIS A 130 -2.05 -8.15 -10.82
N ASN A 131 -1.70 -7.62 -9.65
CA ASN A 131 -2.45 -6.52 -9.06
C ASN A 131 -2.34 -5.26 -9.93
N LEU A 132 -1.15 -4.93 -10.43
CA LEU A 132 -0.97 -3.81 -11.35
C LEU A 132 -1.71 -4.04 -12.67
N ASP A 133 -1.66 -5.24 -13.25
CA ASP A 133 -2.41 -5.58 -14.48
C ASP A 133 -3.92 -5.35 -14.30
N PHE A 134 -4.45 -5.76 -13.15
CA PHE A 134 -5.86 -5.55 -12.82
C PHE A 134 -6.23 -4.06 -12.82
N HIS A 135 -5.43 -3.22 -12.14
CA HIS A 135 -5.69 -1.78 -12.09
C HIS A 135 -5.40 -1.07 -13.40
N MET A 136 -4.40 -1.52 -14.16
CA MET A 136 -4.07 -0.97 -15.47
C MET A 136 -5.11 -1.31 -16.54
N HIS A 137 -5.94 -2.33 -16.32
CA HIS A 137 -7.06 -2.67 -17.21
C HIS A 137 -8.00 -1.48 -17.41
N ASP A 138 -8.25 -0.70 -16.39
CA ASP A 138 -9.10 0.49 -16.44
C ASP A 138 -8.59 1.55 -17.43
N TYR A 139 -7.28 1.61 -17.69
CA TYR A 139 -6.66 2.55 -18.63
C TYR A 139 -6.49 1.98 -20.03
N ASN A 140 -6.57 0.66 -20.21
CA ASN A 140 -6.42 -0.05 -21.49
C ASN A 140 -7.74 -0.23 -22.26
N GLY A 141 -8.86 -0.37 -21.53
CA GLY A 141 -10.12 -0.84 -22.08
C GLY A 141 -10.98 0.22 -22.76
N TYR A 142 -10.60 1.51 -22.69
CA TYR A 142 -11.46 2.59 -23.15
C TYR A 142 -11.17 2.99 -24.60
N SER A 143 -12.18 2.86 -25.44
CA SER A 143 -12.16 3.48 -26.77
C SER A 143 -12.47 4.97 -26.60
N TYR A 144 -11.48 5.81 -26.88
CA TYR A 144 -11.63 7.27 -26.84
C TYR A 144 -12.67 7.80 -27.84
N ASP A 145 -13.16 6.95 -28.74
CA ASP A 145 -14.13 7.28 -29.77
C ASP A 145 -15.55 6.92 -29.35
N LYS A 146 -15.73 6.37 -28.14
CA LYS A 146 -17.05 6.01 -27.60
C LYS A 146 -17.46 6.96 -26.49
N ASP A 147 -18.65 7.53 -26.65
CA ASP A 147 -19.31 8.34 -25.61
C ASP A 147 -19.45 7.54 -24.30
N PRO A 148 -19.14 8.12 -23.13
CA PRO A 148 -18.81 9.53 -22.87
C PRO A 148 -17.31 9.87 -22.86
N TYR A 149 -16.43 8.94 -23.23
CA TYR A 149 -14.98 9.09 -23.09
C TYR A 149 -14.39 10.00 -24.16
N MET A 150 -13.41 10.81 -23.78
CA MET A 150 -12.69 11.70 -24.68
C MET A 150 -11.22 11.88 -24.29
N LYS A 151 -10.40 12.22 -25.27
CA LYS A 151 -9.01 12.66 -25.05
C LYS A 151 -9.04 14.12 -24.66
N CYS A 152 -8.46 14.45 -23.51
CA CYS A 152 -8.36 15.83 -23.06
C CYS A 152 -6.93 16.34 -23.18
N LYS A 153 -6.82 17.62 -23.54
CA LYS A 153 -5.55 18.36 -23.50
C LYS A 153 -5.41 19.06 -22.15
N ASN A 154 -4.16 19.35 -21.78
CA ASN A 154 -3.88 20.09 -20.55
C ASN A 154 -4.61 21.44 -20.54
N GLY A 155 -5.36 21.70 -19.47
CA GLY A 155 -6.13 22.93 -19.30
C GLY A 155 -7.39 23.03 -20.17
N GLU A 156 -7.81 21.97 -20.84
CA GLU A 156 -9.06 21.90 -21.60
C GLU A 156 -10.26 21.80 -20.66
N THR A 157 -11.30 22.58 -20.95
CA THR A 157 -12.57 22.48 -20.24
C THR A 157 -13.33 21.26 -20.75
N VAL A 158 -13.60 20.31 -19.88
CA VAL A 158 -14.36 19.09 -20.21
C VAL A 158 -15.85 19.42 -20.31
N PRO A 159 -16.54 19.11 -21.43
CA PRO A 159 -17.97 19.28 -21.57
C PRO A 159 -18.73 18.45 -20.53
N GLU A 160 -19.96 18.91 -20.20
CA GLU A 160 -20.84 18.19 -19.29
C GLU A 160 -21.14 16.77 -19.82
N GLY A 161 -21.17 15.79 -18.94
CA GLY A 161 -21.41 14.38 -19.28
C GLY A 161 -20.22 13.66 -19.94
N LYS A 162 -19.15 14.37 -20.29
CA LYS A 162 -17.92 13.76 -20.84
C LYS A 162 -16.94 13.39 -19.75
N VAL A 163 -16.09 12.41 -20.03
CA VAL A 163 -15.05 11.93 -19.13
C VAL A 163 -13.70 11.95 -19.85
N CYS A 164 -12.73 12.61 -19.24
CA CYS A 164 -11.35 12.55 -19.69
C CYS A 164 -10.73 11.20 -19.36
N VAL A 165 -10.09 10.59 -20.34
CA VAL A 165 -9.37 9.33 -20.13
C VAL A 165 -7.86 9.54 -20.22
N GLN A 166 -7.17 9.09 -19.20
CA GLN A 166 -5.72 9.05 -19.19
C GLN A 166 -5.23 7.90 -20.09
N LYS A 167 -4.28 8.21 -20.95
CA LYS A 167 -3.72 7.21 -21.85
C LYS A 167 -2.66 6.38 -21.15
N ILE A 168 -2.62 5.09 -21.47
CA ILE A 168 -1.63 4.17 -20.92
C ILE A 168 -0.19 4.58 -21.23
N GLU A 169 0.05 5.21 -22.38
CA GLU A 169 1.38 5.67 -22.79
C GLU A 169 1.96 6.74 -21.83
N THR A 170 1.10 7.40 -21.05
CA THR A 170 1.54 8.40 -20.06
C THR A 170 2.27 7.77 -18.86
N PHE A 171 2.11 6.46 -18.65
CA PHE A 171 2.73 5.74 -17.52
C PHE A 171 4.18 5.30 -17.77
N GLY A 172 4.79 5.74 -18.86
CA GLY A 172 6.17 5.41 -19.20
C GLY A 172 6.35 4.00 -19.75
N SER A 173 7.26 3.84 -20.69
CA SER A 173 7.54 2.55 -21.33
C SER A 173 8.14 1.51 -20.38
N GLN A 174 8.77 1.97 -19.30
CA GLN A 174 9.40 1.13 -18.28
C GLN A 174 8.38 0.46 -17.35
N CYS A 175 7.25 1.13 -17.10
CA CYS A 175 6.20 0.70 -16.20
C CYS A 175 5.03 0.05 -16.94
N THR A 176 5.33 -0.86 -17.86
CA THR A 176 4.33 -1.60 -18.66
C THR A 176 4.29 -3.07 -18.28
N HIS A 177 3.21 -3.75 -18.64
CA HIS A 177 3.08 -5.19 -18.52
C HIS A 177 4.25 -5.94 -19.19
N LEU A 178 4.66 -5.53 -20.39
CA LEU A 178 5.77 -6.15 -21.13
C LEU A 178 7.10 -6.06 -20.36
N GLY A 179 7.31 -5.01 -19.61
CA GLY A 179 8.46 -4.82 -18.72
C GLY A 179 8.27 -5.42 -17.34
N ASN A 180 7.16 -6.13 -17.07
CA ASN A 180 6.76 -6.59 -15.74
C ASN A 180 6.84 -5.45 -14.71
N TYR A 181 6.44 -4.24 -15.12
CA TYR A 181 6.47 -3.03 -14.29
C TYR A 181 7.80 -2.79 -13.58
N GLY A 182 8.91 -3.17 -14.23
CA GLY A 182 10.27 -2.99 -13.68
C GLY A 182 10.69 -3.98 -12.58
N TYR A 183 9.82 -4.89 -12.15
CA TYR A 183 10.12 -5.83 -11.06
C TYR A 183 11.27 -6.79 -11.39
N LEU A 184 11.36 -7.29 -12.63
CA LEU A 184 12.46 -8.14 -13.08
C LEU A 184 13.83 -7.47 -13.01
N GLN A 185 13.88 -6.14 -13.10
CA GLN A 185 15.10 -5.35 -13.06
C GLN A 185 15.44 -4.86 -11.64
N GLY A 186 14.63 -5.23 -10.63
CA GLY A 186 14.75 -4.68 -9.27
C GLY A 186 14.39 -3.19 -9.19
N ARG A 187 13.62 -2.68 -10.17
CA ARG A 187 13.18 -1.27 -10.30
C ARG A 187 11.67 -1.18 -10.32
N PRO A 188 10.99 -1.54 -9.22
CA PRO A 188 9.54 -1.69 -9.21
C PRO A 188 8.84 -0.38 -9.50
N CYS A 189 7.76 -0.48 -10.26
CA CYS A 189 6.80 0.59 -10.44
C CYS A 189 5.63 0.44 -9.46
N VAL A 190 5.16 1.56 -8.95
CA VAL A 190 4.01 1.68 -8.06
C VAL A 190 3.03 2.67 -8.68
N LEU A 191 1.78 2.28 -8.85
CA LEU A 191 0.71 3.13 -9.36
C LEU A 191 0.14 3.94 -8.20
N LEU A 192 0.13 5.26 -8.32
CA LEU A 192 -0.50 6.17 -7.38
C LEU A 192 -1.74 6.79 -8.00
N THR A 193 -2.89 6.64 -7.37
CA THR A 193 -4.18 7.13 -7.85
C THR A 193 -4.72 8.20 -6.92
N LEU A 194 -5.01 9.39 -7.46
CA LEU A 194 -5.61 10.49 -6.70
C LEU A 194 -7.12 10.48 -6.89
N ARG A 195 -7.86 10.18 -5.81
CA ARG A 195 -9.32 10.23 -5.79
C ARG A 195 -9.80 11.39 -4.95
N LEU A 196 -10.53 12.30 -5.55
CA LEU A 196 -11.17 13.43 -4.88
C LEU A 196 -12.68 13.24 -4.85
N ARG A 197 -13.38 13.99 -4.01
CA ARG A 197 -14.85 14.01 -4.03
C ARG A 197 -15.34 14.53 -5.39
N PRO A 198 -16.53 14.14 -5.83
CA PRO A 198 -17.06 14.50 -7.16
C PRO A 198 -17.02 16.00 -7.47
N ASP A 199 -17.30 16.84 -6.47
CA ASP A 199 -17.38 18.29 -6.63
C ASP A 199 -16.07 19.04 -6.30
N ASP A 200 -15.03 18.32 -5.87
CA ASP A 200 -13.76 18.97 -5.52
C ASP A 200 -13.03 19.42 -6.79
N VAL A 201 -12.70 20.71 -6.81
CA VAL A 201 -11.85 21.33 -7.82
C VAL A 201 -10.48 21.58 -7.17
N PRO A 202 -9.49 20.72 -7.38
CA PRO A 202 -8.21 20.88 -6.75
C PRO A 202 -7.43 22.03 -7.36
N GLU A 203 -6.65 22.72 -6.53
CA GLU A 203 -5.76 23.80 -6.95
C GLU A 203 -4.29 23.40 -6.78
N ASN A 204 -3.47 23.91 -7.67
CA ASN A 204 -2.01 23.75 -7.58
C ASN A 204 -1.41 24.83 -6.71
N PHE A 205 -0.31 24.53 -6.03
CA PHE A 205 0.51 25.52 -5.34
C PHE A 205 1.21 26.46 -6.33
N PRO A 206 1.31 27.76 -6.05
CA PRO A 206 2.12 28.68 -6.85
C PRO A 206 3.58 28.22 -6.95
N LYS A 207 4.22 28.49 -8.08
CA LYS A 207 5.62 28.10 -8.36
C LYS A 207 6.61 28.65 -7.35
N ASP A 208 6.37 29.87 -6.87
CA ASP A 208 7.21 30.59 -5.91
C ASP A 208 6.94 30.20 -4.45
N SER A 209 5.88 29.44 -4.19
CA SER A 209 5.58 28.90 -2.87
C SER A 209 6.66 27.91 -2.40
N LYS A 210 6.64 27.56 -1.12
CA LYS A 210 7.52 26.53 -0.54
C LYS A 210 7.36 25.18 -1.27
N VAL A 211 6.11 24.79 -1.53
CA VAL A 211 5.79 23.55 -2.25
C VAL A 211 6.21 23.62 -3.72
N GLY A 212 5.94 24.74 -4.41
CA GLY A 212 6.38 24.93 -5.80
C GLY A 212 7.90 24.81 -5.95
N LYS A 213 8.66 25.36 -5.00
CA LYS A 213 10.13 25.20 -4.94
C LYS A 213 10.56 23.78 -4.60
N LEU A 214 9.80 23.06 -3.75
CA LEU A 214 10.05 21.65 -3.42
C LEU A 214 9.86 20.75 -4.65
N LEU A 215 8.87 21.03 -5.48
CA LEU A 215 8.57 20.30 -6.72
C LEU A 215 9.56 20.64 -7.84
N ASN A 216 10.10 21.87 -7.84
CA ASN A 216 11.12 22.37 -8.76
C ASN A 216 10.86 22.01 -10.23
N ASP A 217 11.65 21.11 -10.81
CA ASP A 217 11.60 20.73 -12.24
C ASP A 217 10.30 19.96 -12.62
N THR A 218 9.63 19.37 -11.65
CA THR A 218 8.36 18.64 -11.87
C THR A 218 7.13 19.52 -11.70
N TRP A 219 7.30 20.77 -11.25
CA TRP A 219 6.19 21.71 -11.10
C TRP A 219 5.59 22.09 -12.46
N SER A 220 4.27 22.06 -12.55
CA SER A 220 3.52 22.49 -13.74
C SER A 220 2.23 23.20 -13.34
N PRO A 221 1.83 24.29 -14.02
CA PRO A 221 0.68 25.10 -13.61
C PRO A 221 -0.67 24.34 -13.64
N ASN A 222 -0.77 23.31 -14.48
CA ASN A 222 -2.01 22.57 -14.69
C ASN A 222 -1.96 21.15 -14.06
N HIS A 223 -1.10 20.96 -13.06
CA HIS A 223 -0.93 19.65 -12.43
C HIS A 223 -0.86 19.76 -10.91
N ILE A 224 -1.42 18.78 -10.22
CA ILE A 224 -1.14 18.54 -8.81
C ILE A 224 0.19 17.78 -8.75
N GLY A 225 1.20 18.42 -8.17
CA GLY A 225 2.54 17.82 -8.05
C GLY A 225 2.53 16.60 -7.14
N LEU A 226 3.34 15.61 -7.49
CA LEU A 226 3.54 14.39 -6.71
C LEU A 226 5.02 14.25 -6.36
N LYS A 227 5.30 13.99 -5.08
CA LYS A 227 6.66 13.67 -4.64
C LYS A 227 6.65 12.44 -3.76
N CYS A 228 7.52 11.48 -4.07
CA CYS A 228 7.81 10.32 -3.24
C CYS A 228 9.23 10.43 -2.70
N GLU A 229 9.43 10.03 -1.45
CA GLU A 229 10.74 9.99 -0.80
C GLU A 229 10.77 8.93 0.31
N GLY A 230 11.95 8.63 0.84
CA GLY A 230 12.07 7.85 2.08
C GLY A 230 11.42 8.61 3.24
N GLU A 231 10.63 7.91 4.06
CA GLU A 231 9.86 8.54 5.15
C GLU A 231 10.78 9.13 6.23
N THR A 232 11.90 8.46 6.50
CA THR A 232 12.92 8.93 7.46
C THR A 232 14.23 9.26 6.74
N GLU A 233 15.14 9.95 7.41
CA GLU A 233 16.47 10.22 6.89
C GLU A 233 17.28 8.92 6.64
N ASP A 234 16.99 7.87 7.39
CA ASP A 234 17.60 6.57 7.15
C ASP A 234 17.02 5.88 5.91
N ASP A 235 15.70 5.92 5.72
CA ASP A 235 15.05 5.43 4.50
C ASP A 235 15.56 6.16 3.25
N LYS A 236 15.78 7.48 3.34
CA LYS A 236 16.34 8.30 2.23
C LYS A 236 17.74 7.85 1.82
N LYS A 237 18.59 7.42 2.77
CA LYS A 237 19.93 6.90 2.47
C LYS A 237 19.90 5.59 1.69
N HIS A 238 18.84 4.78 1.88
CA HIS A 238 18.66 3.52 1.17
C HIS A 238 18.05 3.69 -0.23
N ILE A 239 17.62 4.90 -0.57
CA ILE A 239 17.29 5.32 -1.93
C ILE A 239 18.55 5.95 -2.51
N GLY A 240 19.10 5.34 -3.55
CA GLY A 240 20.39 5.77 -4.12
C GLY A 240 20.36 7.17 -4.73
N PRO A 241 21.51 7.72 -5.07
CA PRO A 241 21.64 9.02 -5.71
C PRO A 241 21.20 8.96 -7.18
N ASP A 242 21.04 10.14 -7.79
CA ASP A 242 20.91 10.29 -9.23
C ASP A 242 22.05 9.59 -9.96
N ARG A 243 21.73 8.89 -11.04
CA ARG A 243 22.72 8.28 -11.92
C ARG A 243 22.82 9.07 -13.22
N TRP A 244 24.01 9.21 -13.72
CA TRP A 244 24.30 9.87 -14.99
C TRP A 244 24.82 8.84 -15.98
N TYR A 245 24.15 8.71 -17.13
CA TYR A 245 24.57 7.81 -18.21
C TYR A 245 25.12 8.63 -19.36
N ALA A 246 26.31 8.32 -19.80
CA ALA A 246 26.79 8.74 -21.10
C ALA A 246 26.30 7.71 -22.15
N PRO A 247 25.62 8.12 -23.24
CA PRO A 247 25.26 7.21 -24.31
C PRO A 247 26.50 6.54 -24.91
N LEU A 248 26.49 5.22 -25.02
CA LEU A 248 27.65 4.42 -25.44
C LEU A 248 28.15 4.69 -26.87
N HIS A 249 27.33 5.34 -27.72
CA HIS A 249 27.63 5.47 -29.15
C HIS A 249 27.60 6.89 -29.72
N ASN A 250 27.37 7.92 -28.91
CA ASN A 250 27.39 9.29 -29.44
C ASN A 250 27.87 10.28 -28.36
N LYS A 251 29.09 10.79 -28.55
CA LYS A 251 29.71 11.76 -27.62
C LYS A 251 29.01 13.12 -27.59
N ASP A 252 28.14 13.39 -28.57
CA ASP A 252 27.40 14.63 -28.73
C ASP A 252 26.00 14.62 -28.08
N HIS A 253 25.56 13.48 -27.52
CA HIS A 253 24.31 13.42 -26.79
C HIS A 253 24.52 13.87 -25.32
N PRO A 254 23.58 14.69 -24.80
CA PRO A 254 23.64 15.09 -23.40
C PRO A 254 23.59 13.87 -22.49
N THR A 255 24.38 13.90 -21.41
CA THR A 255 24.31 12.89 -20.36
C THR A 255 22.87 12.76 -19.85
N MET A 256 22.31 11.54 -19.91
CA MET A 256 20.98 11.29 -19.39
C MET A 256 21.06 11.14 -17.87
N ARG A 257 20.22 11.89 -17.16
CA ARG A 257 20.06 11.80 -15.70
C ARG A 257 18.94 10.82 -15.38
N GLU A 258 19.25 9.76 -14.69
CA GLU A 258 18.26 8.86 -14.10
C GLU A 258 18.05 9.26 -12.64
N LYS A 259 16.85 9.74 -12.32
CA LYS A 259 16.44 10.03 -10.96
C LYS A 259 16.26 8.74 -10.18
N PRO A 260 16.58 8.68 -8.87
CA PRO A 260 16.36 7.49 -8.06
C PRO A 260 14.88 7.11 -7.95
N ILE A 261 14.00 8.10 -7.97
CA ILE A 261 12.55 7.96 -8.04
C ILE A 261 12.08 8.81 -9.22
N GLN A 262 11.31 8.21 -10.13
CA GLN A 262 10.82 8.88 -11.33
C GLN A 262 9.32 8.70 -11.48
N ASN A 263 8.59 9.79 -11.68
CA ASN A 263 7.15 9.80 -11.91
C ASN A 263 6.83 9.76 -13.41
N PHE A 264 5.72 9.10 -13.76
CA PHE A 264 5.15 9.06 -15.10
C PHE A 264 3.63 9.32 -15.03
N PRO A 265 3.13 10.50 -15.43
CA PRO A 265 3.89 11.67 -15.93
C PRO A 265 4.71 12.36 -14.82
N GLU A 266 5.82 12.99 -15.21
CA GLU A 266 6.74 13.67 -14.25
C GLU A 266 6.07 14.80 -13.48
N THR A 267 5.11 15.48 -14.10
CA THR A 267 4.41 16.64 -13.53
C THR A 267 3.33 16.27 -12.49
N GLY A 268 3.01 14.99 -12.35
CA GLY A 268 1.95 14.54 -11.44
C GLY A 268 0.57 14.45 -12.08
N PHE A 269 -0.50 14.76 -11.33
CA PHE A 269 -1.88 14.58 -11.75
C PHE A 269 -2.40 15.80 -12.50
N ASN A 270 -2.90 15.62 -13.72
CA ASN A 270 -3.41 16.72 -14.53
C ASN A 270 -4.76 17.23 -13.99
N LEU A 271 -4.88 18.54 -13.81
CA LEU A 271 -6.10 19.20 -13.31
C LEU A 271 -7.30 19.03 -14.24
N THR A 272 -7.09 18.76 -15.52
CA THR A 272 -8.17 18.52 -16.50
C THR A 272 -9.05 17.31 -16.15
N TYR A 273 -8.56 16.38 -15.33
CA TYR A 273 -9.36 15.24 -14.87
C TYR A 273 -10.33 15.59 -13.74
N PHE A 274 -10.29 16.80 -13.23
CA PHE A 274 -11.14 17.28 -12.12
C PHE A 274 -11.99 18.49 -12.54
N PRO A 275 -13.16 18.70 -11.91
CA PRO A 275 -13.92 17.77 -11.06
C PRO A 275 -14.50 16.60 -11.85
N GLN A 276 -15.08 15.61 -11.15
CA GLN A 276 -15.68 14.43 -11.76
C GLN A 276 -17.01 14.79 -12.43
N LYS A 277 -17.00 15.06 -13.74
CA LYS A 277 -18.19 15.44 -14.50
C LYS A 277 -19.23 14.32 -14.65
N ASN A 278 -18.82 13.06 -14.52
CA ASN A 278 -19.67 11.88 -14.64
C ASN A 278 -19.15 10.81 -13.66
N PRO A 279 -19.63 10.81 -12.41
CA PRO A 279 -19.10 9.93 -11.36
C PRO A 279 -19.16 8.43 -11.68
N ASP A 280 -20.22 7.99 -12.37
CA ASP A 280 -20.43 6.57 -12.71
C ASP A 280 -19.44 6.04 -13.76
N LYS A 281 -18.83 6.92 -14.53
CA LYS A 281 -17.88 6.59 -15.61
C LYS A 281 -16.49 7.15 -15.35
N TYR A 282 -16.30 7.85 -14.24
CA TYR A 282 -15.06 8.52 -13.91
C TYR A 282 -13.93 7.52 -13.65
N ILE A 283 -12.77 7.81 -14.25
CA ILE A 283 -11.53 7.11 -14.00
C ILE A 283 -10.60 8.09 -13.33
N ALA A 284 -10.24 7.79 -12.10
CA ALA A 284 -9.36 8.66 -11.33
C ALA A 284 -7.97 8.75 -11.99
N PRO A 285 -7.39 9.96 -12.10
CA PRO A 285 -6.05 10.10 -12.69
C PRO A 285 -5.01 9.40 -11.82
N SER A 286 -4.01 8.83 -12.49
CA SER A 286 -2.95 8.11 -11.83
C SER A 286 -1.58 8.51 -12.33
N VAL A 287 -0.57 8.26 -11.49
CA VAL A 287 0.85 8.43 -11.80
C VAL A 287 1.57 7.14 -11.48
N MET A 288 2.34 6.64 -12.42
CA MET A 288 3.23 5.52 -12.17
C MET A 288 4.55 6.06 -11.62
N VAL A 289 5.02 5.50 -10.51
CA VAL A 289 6.28 5.89 -9.87
C VAL A 289 7.25 4.72 -9.93
N GLN A 290 8.38 4.92 -10.60
CA GLN A 290 9.45 3.92 -10.69
C GLN A 290 10.54 4.21 -9.66
N PHE A 291 10.97 3.18 -8.96
CA PHE A 291 12.06 3.21 -8.00
C PHE A 291 13.32 2.63 -8.65
N ASN A 292 14.18 3.48 -9.20
CA ASN A 292 15.32 3.08 -10.04
C ASN A 292 16.54 2.61 -9.25
N THR A 293 16.73 3.15 -8.05
CA THR A 293 17.92 2.88 -7.24
C THR A 293 17.53 2.61 -5.79
N ILE A 294 17.24 1.36 -5.48
CA ILE A 294 16.87 0.90 -4.13
C ILE A 294 17.99 -0.02 -3.63
N MET A 295 18.41 0.15 -2.37
CA MET A 295 19.31 -0.80 -1.72
C MET A 295 18.55 -2.10 -1.42
N THR A 296 19.16 -3.21 -1.83
CA THR A 296 18.62 -4.56 -1.57
C THR A 296 18.77 -4.96 -0.11
N ASN A 297 17.93 -5.89 0.35
CA ASN A 297 17.93 -6.44 1.71
C ASN A 297 17.69 -5.42 2.83
N HIS A 298 17.05 -4.29 2.51
CA HIS A 298 16.60 -3.27 3.46
C HIS A 298 15.13 -2.97 3.26
N VAL A 299 14.38 -2.91 4.36
CA VAL A 299 13.00 -2.44 4.34
C VAL A 299 13.01 -0.92 4.33
N ILE A 300 12.56 -0.32 3.23
CA ILE A 300 12.54 1.13 3.02
C ILE A 300 11.08 1.59 3.13
N ARG A 301 10.80 2.51 4.05
CA ARG A 301 9.49 3.16 4.17
C ARG A 301 9.42 4.30 3.17
N ILE A 302 8.41 4.28 2.34
CA ILE A 302 8.15 5.30 1.32
C ILE A 302 6.95 6.12 1.73
N LYS A 303 7.09 7.43 1.60
CA LYS A 303 6.01 8.41 1.72
C LYS A 303 5.87 9.14 0.39
N CYS A 304 4.66 9.08 -0.20
CA CYS A 304 4.30 9.83 -1.40
C CYS A 304 3.24 10.86 -1.04
N VAL A 305 3.40 12.10 -1.49
CA VAL A 305 2.46 13.20 -1.20
C VAL A 305 2.02 13.83 -2.52
N ALA A 306 0.70 13.90 -2.73
CA ALA A 306 0.10 14.73 -3.77
C ALA A 306 -0.23 16.11 -3.17
N TRP A 307 0.38 17.16 -3.72
CA TRP A 307 0.33 18.51 -3.15
C TRP A 307 -0.88 19.30 -3.67
N VAL A 308 -2.00 19.23 -2.95
CA VAL A 308 -3.24 19.96 -3.24
C VAL A 308 -3.28 21.23 -2.40
N ALA A 309 -3.39 22.42 -3.04
CA ALA A 309 -3.32 23.72 -2.34
C ALA A 309 -4.60 24.03 -1.54
N ASN A 310 -5.75 23.48 -1.96
CA ASN A 310 -7.04 23.66 -1.31
C ASN A 310 -7.59 22.29 -0.83
N PRO A 311 -7.01 21.69 0.23
CA PRO A 311 -7.48 20.41 0.75
C PRO A 311 -8.91 20.52 1.30
N VAL A 312 -9.49 19.37 1.62
CA VAL A 312 -10.80 19.29 2.28
C VAL A 312 -10.85 20.21 3.49
N GLN A 313 -12.00 20.88 3.69
CA GLN A 313 -12.19 21.91 4.72
C GLN A 313 -11.62 21.49 6.10
N GLY A 314 -10.79 22.35 6.64
CA GLY A 314 -10.24 22.25 7.99
C GLY A 314 -8.85 21.62 8.10
N GLU A 315 -8.26 21.12 7.03
CA GLU A 315 -6.91 20.58 7.04
C GLU A 315 -5.87 21.62 6.56
N ASN A 316 -4.68 21.59 7.18
CA ASN A 316 -3.54 22.34 6.68
C ASN A 316 -3.02 21.68 5.38
N PRO A 317 -2.96 22.39 4.25
CA PRO A 317 -2.49 21.83 2.98
C PRO A 317 -1.11 21.17 3.04
N GLU A 318 -0.22 21.66 3.91
CA GLU A 318 1.13 21.12 4.08
C GLU A 318 1.20 19.87 4.96
N GLU A 319 0.14 19.59 5.74
CA GLU A 319 0.09 18.52 6.75
C GLU A 319 -1.01 17.49 6.49
N SER A 320 -1.80 17.67 5.44
CA SER A 320 -2.91 16.76 5.13
C SER A 320 -2.43 15.34 4.84
N GLU A 321 -2.82 14.42 5.71
CA GLU A 321 -2.55 12.99 5.52
C GLU A 321 -3.46 12.33 4.49
N ILE A 322 -4.54 13.00 4.07
CA ILE A 322 -5.50 12.46 3.09
C ILE A 322 -4.80 12.23 1.74
N TYR A 323 -3.93 13.16 1.34
CA TYR A 323 -3.21 13.10 0.07
C TYR A 323 -1.83 12.45 0.21
N THR A 324 -1.66 11.62 1.24
CA THR A 324 -0.43 10.90 1.51
C THR A 324 -0.66 9.40 1.38
N ALA A 325 0.18 8.74 0.60
CA ALA A 325 0.27 7.28 0.54
C ALA A 325 1.59 6.82 1.16
N LYS A 326 1.52 5.80 2.03
CA LYS A 326 2.67 5.21 2.71
C LYS A 326 2.71 3.71 2.43
N PHE A 327 3.87 3.21 2.07
CA PHE A 327 4.11 1.77 1.86
C PHE A 327 5.58 1.44 2.11
N ARG A 328 5.90 0.15 2.08
CA ARG A 328 7.26 -0.32 2.31
C ARG A 328 7.75 -1.12 1.10
N LEU A 329 9.03 -0.96 0.78
CA LEU A 329 9.72 -1.72 -0.27
C LEU A 329 10.81 -2.57 0.34
N LEU A 330 10.91 -3.83 -0.10
CA LEU A 330 12.01 -4.73 0.19
C LEU A 330 12.36 -5.49 -1.09
N VAL A 331 13.55 -5.25 -1.62
CA VAL A 331 14.11 -6.00 -2.75
C VAL A 331 15.18 -6.95 -2.20
N THR A 332 15.04 -8.26 -2.43
CA THR A 332 15.92 -9.30 -1.90
C THR A 332 16.69 -10.05 -3.00
#